data_d5ceb434c2fc6b79ae103814910ea408
#
_entry.id   d5ceb434c2fc6b79ae103814910ea408
#
_cell.length_a   1.000
_cell.length_b   1.000
_cell.length_c   1.000
_cell.angle_alpha   90.00
_cell.angle_beta   90.00
_cell.angle_gamma   90.00
#
_symmetry.space_group_name_H-M   'P 1'
#
loop_
_entity.id
_entity.type
_entity.pdbx_description
1 polymer ?
#
loop_
_entity_poly.entity_id
_entity_poly.type
_entity_poly.pdbx_seq_one_letter_code
_entity_poly.pdbx_strand_id
1 'polypeptide(L)'
;MLTFKQIKRAIIDSLTPELLTAQYRAGLSTDDPVETGHCAVASEAFYYLAGGKAAGFMPVVCGYSTHGGDALIFDPAARTQAETKGAARETHWWIKGPKNGIRGGGDIFDVTAAQYPFAFPYENGRHTGFMQPQQKPSRRAQVVMDRVVQKLGAANLAAYRHKQIADFQKAQRKNRLHKQPRI
;
A
#
# COMPACT_ATOMS: atom_id res chain seq x y z
N MET A 1 -4.80 -16.02 14.49
CA MET A 1 -3.91 -15.56 13.41
C MET A 1 -4.34 -14.15 13.00
N LEU A 2 -3.38 -13.25 12.76
CA LEU A 2 -3.68 -11.87 12.33
C LEU A 2 -4.40 -11.84 10.98
N THR A 3 -5.25 -10.82 10.81
CA THR A 3 -5.97 -10.49 9.59
C THR A 3 -5.48 -9.16 9.01
N PHE A 4 -5.75 -8.90 7.73
CA PHE A 4 -5.48 -7.57 7.15
C PHE A 4 -6.14 -6.45 7.95
N LYS A 5 -7.40 -6.63 8.37
CA LYS A 5 -8.14 -5.62 9.14
C LYS A 5 -7.42 -5.22 10.44
N GLN A 6 -6.84 -6.19 11.15
CA GLN A 6 -6.08 -5.92 12.38
C GLN A 6 -4.77 -5.18 12.09
N ILE A 7 -4.03 -5.58 11.05
CA ILE A 7 -2.80 -4.91 10.64
C ILE A 7 -3.11 -3.49 10.14
N LYS A 8 -4.13 -3.34 9.30
CA LYS A 8 -4.62 -2.03 8.84
C LYS A 8 -4.90 -1.11 10.02
N ARG A 9 -5.68 -1.57 11.00
CA ARG A 9 -6.01 -0.78 12.19
C ARG A 9 -4.75 -0.37 12.96
N ALA A 10 -3.84 -1.32 13.19
CA ALA A 10 -2.60 -1.03 13.90
C ALA A 10 -1.69 -0.05 13.14
N ILE A 11 -1.69 -0.08 11.81
CA ILE A 11 -0.98 0.92 10.99
C ILE A 11 -1.64 2.29 11.18
N ILE A 12 -2.96 2.40 11.01
CA ILE A 12 -3.69 3.67 11.17
C ILE A 12 -3.43 4.26 12.56
N ASP A 13 -3.55 3.46 13.62
CA ASP A 13 -3.27 3.86 15.01
C ASP A 13 -1.78 4.19 15.29
N SER A 14 -0.93 4.04 14.29
CA SER A 14 0.51 4.35 14.36
C SER A 14 0.90 5.54 13.49
N LEU A 15 -0.05 6.08 12.70
CA LEU A 15 0.17 7.29 11.90
C LEU A 15 0.14 8.53 12.78
N THR A 16 1.04 9.44 12.50
CA THR A 16 1.10 10.74 13.20
C THR A 16 1.56 11.84 12.23
N PRO A 17 1.18 13.11 12.44
CA PRO A 17 1.54 14.20 11.54
C PRO A 17 3.04 14.34 11.27
N GLU A 18 3.91 13.93 12.20
CA GLU A 18 5.36 13.99 12.04
C GLU A 18 5.88 13.06 10.93
N LEU A 19 5.09 12.07 10.53
CA LEU A 19 5.41 11.16 9.42
C LEU A 19 5.11 11.80 8.05
N LEU A 20 4.41 12.93 8.02
CA LEU A 20 4.15 13.69 6.80
C LEU A 20 5.33 14.60 6.44
N THR A 21 5.40 14.97 5.15
CA THR A 21 6.27 16.09 4.76
C THR A 21 5.77 17.39 5.36
N ALA A 22 6.65 18.39 5.50
CA ALA A 22 6.27 19.69 6.05
C ALA A 22 5.11 20.33 5.25
N GLN A 23 5.11 20.18 3.93
CA GLN A 23 4.06 20.68 3.05
C GLN A 23 2.70 20.06 3.34
N TYR A 24 2.61 18.72 3.43
CA TYR A 24 1.37 18.04 3.76
C TYR A 24 0.86 18.39 5.15
N ARG A 25 1.76 18.41 6.12
CA ARG A 25 1.41 18.76 7.50
C ARG A 25 0.85 20.17 7.64
N ALA A 26 1.39 21.14 6.89
CA ALA A 26 0.90 22.52 6.89
C ALA A 26 -0.51 22.67 6.27
N GLY A 27 -0.91 21.72 5.41
CA GLY A 27 -2.23 21.72 4.76
C GLY A 27 -3.30 20.90 5.49
N LEU A 28 -2.97 20.19 6.59
CA LEU A 28 -3.94 19.41 7.34
C LEU A 28 -4.93 20.29 8.10
N SER A 29 -6.22 19.90 8.02
CA SER A 29 -7.26 20.37 8.92
C SER A 29 -7.39 19.46 10.13
N THR A 30 -7.95 19.97 11.23
CA THR A 30 -8.33 19.16 12.40
C THR A 30 -9.41 18.14 12.10
N ASP A 31 -10.20 18.36 11.05
CA ASP A 31 -11.32 17.53 10.63
C ASP A 31 -10.90 16.45 9.63
N ASP A 32 -9.65 16.51 9.14
CA ASP A 32 -9.14 15.50 8.22
C ASP A 32 -8.98 14.14 8.90
N PRO A 33 -9.33 13.03 8.22
CA PRO A 33 -9.00 11.70 8.68
C PRO A 33 -7.50 11.55 8.97
N VAL A 34 -7.14 10.79 10.00
CA VAL A 34 -5.74 10.55 10.39
C VAL A 34 -4.89 9.96 9.26
N GLU A 35 -5.54 9.28 8.30
CA GLU A 35 -4.93 8.69 7.12
C GLU A 35 -4.51 9.72 6.06
N THR A 36 -5.04 10.94 6.12
CA THR A 36 -4.81 11.97 5.08
C THR A 36 -3.33 12.22 4.86
N GLY A 37 -2.89 12.10 3.62
CA GLY A 37 -1.49 12.27 3.21
C GLY A 37 -0.53 11.13 3.56
N HIS A 38 -1.00 10.08 4.27
CA HIS A 38 -0.17 8.96 4.70
C HIS A 38 -0.16 7.75 3.75
N CYS A 39 -0.83 7.81 2.59
CA CYS A 39 -1.02 6.67 1.70
C CYS A 39 0.29 5.94 1.33
N ALA A 40 1.34 6.67 1.02
CA ALA A 40 2.63 6.09 0.64
C ALA A 40 3.28 5.34 1.82
N VAL A 41 3.39 5.99 2.98
CA VAL A 41 4.05 5.40 4.16
C VAL A 41 3.24 4.23 4.75
N ALA A 42 1.92 4.33 4.75
CA ALA A 42 1.04 3.27 5.24
C ALA A 42 1.06 2.04 4.32
N SER A 43 1.00 2.24 3.01
CA SER A 43 1.11 1.17 2.02
C SER A 43 2.49 0.50 2.06
N GLU A 44 3.56 1.28 2.20
CA GLU A 44 4.92 0.75 2.33
C GLU A 44 5.07 -0.09 3.61
N ALA A 45 4.58 0.39 4.75
CA ALA A 45 4.61 -0.36 6.00
C ALA A 45 3.83 -1.68 5.88
N PHE A 46 2.62 -1.67 5.34
CA PHE A 46 1.84 -2.89 5.10
C PHE A 46 2.58 -3.87 4.20
N TYR A 47 3.15 -3.38 3.08
CA TYR A 47 3.88 -4.21 2.12
C TYR A 47 4.98 -5.02 2.81
N TYR A 48 5.83 -4.39 3.61
CA TYR A 48 6.92 -5.08 4.31
C TYR A 48 6.44 -5.98 5.44
N LEU A 49 5.43 -5.56 6.20
CA LEU A 49 4.82 -6.37 7.26
C LEU A 49 4.18 -7.65 6.70
N ALA A 50 3.58 -7.58 5.52
CA ALA A 50 2.91 -8.69 4.87
C ALA A 50 3.84 -9.64 4.09
N GLY A 51 5.13 -9.33 3.96
CA GLY A 51 6.10 -10.19 3.25
C GLY A 51 6.42 -9.74 1.82
N GLY A 52 5.89 -8.62 1.39
CA GLY A 52 6.28 -7.92 0.17
C GLY A 52 6.24 -8.79 -1.09
N LYS A 53 7.29 -8.68 -1.89
CA LYS A 53 7.44 -9.45 -3.14
C LYS A 53 7.39 -10.97 -2.91
N ALA A 54 7.96 -11.44 -1.81
CA ALA A 54 8.01 -12.87 -1.51
C ALA A 54 6.62 -13.47 -1.25
N ALA A 55 5.68 -12.66 -0.76
CA ALA A 55 4.27 -13.01 -0.57
C ALA A 55 3.39 -12.64 -1.78
N GLY A 56 3.97 -12.18 -2.89
CA GLY A 56 3.24 -11.83 -4.11
C GLY A 56 2.54 -10.49 -4.08
N PHE A 57 2.82 -9.64 -3.10
CA PHE A 57 2.29 -8.28 -3.06
C PHE A 57 2.99 -7.36 -4.06
N MET A 58 2.26 -6.37 -4.55
CA MET A 58 2.74 -5.40 -5.53
C MET A 58 2.24 -3.99 -5.18
N PRO A 59 3.16 -3.03 -5.00
CA PRO A 59 2.77 -1.63 -4.84
C PRO A 59 2.18 -1.07 -6.11
N VAL A 60 1.17 -0.23 -5.94
CA VAL A 60 0.50 0.49 -7.03
C VAL A 60 0.39 1.96 -6.66
N VAL A 61 0.54 2.82 -7.63
CA VAL A 61 0.37 4.27 -7.50
C VAL A 61 -0.49 4.81 -8.63
N CYS A 62 -1.27 5.81 -8.32
CA CYS A 62 -1.95 6.65 -9.30
C CYS A 62 -1.73 8.12 -8.94
N GLY A 63 -1.33 8.93 -9.93
CA GLY A 63 -1.36 10.37 -9.82
C GLY A 63 -2.77 10.88 -10.14
N TYR A 64 -3.20 11.91 -9.46
CA TYR A 64 -4.48 12.56 -9.71
C TYR A 64 -4.43 14.05 -9.39
N SER A 65 -5.37 14.78 -9.93
CA SER A 65 -5.61 16.18 -9.59
C SER A 65 -7.12 16.41 -9.44
N THR A 66 -7.49 17.36 -8.60
CA THR A 66 -8.87 17.84 -8.49
C THR A 66 -9.04 19.07 -9.39
N HIS A 67 -10.11 19.07 -10.20
CA HIS A 67 -10.46 20.23 -11.02
C HIS A 67 -11.91 20.59 -10.75
N GLY A 68 -12.17 21.82 -10.32
CA GLY A 68 -13.52 22.31 -10.16
C GLY A 68 -14.40 21.59 -9.11
N GLY A 69 -13.78 21.04 -8.06
CA GLY A 69 -14.49 20.51 -6.89
C GLY A 69 -14.72 19.00 -6.87
N ASP A 70 -15.20 18.36 -7.93
CA ASP A 70 -15.62 16.95 -7.86
C ASP A 70 -15.02 16.03 -8.91
N ALA A 71 -14.36 16.53 -9.94
CA ALA A 71 -13.77 15.71 -10.99
C ALA A 71 -12.30 15.39 -10.67
N LEU A 72 -11.98 14.10 -10.56
CA LEU A 72 -10.61 13.64 -10.47
C LEU A 72 -10.05 13.41 -11.87
N ILE A 73 -8.89 14.00 -12.14
CA ILE A 73 -8.12 13.71 -13.35
C ILE A 73 -6.96 12.81 -12.96
N PHE A 74 -6.92 11.61 -13.52
CA PHE A 74 -5.92 10.61 -13.21
C PHE A 74 -4.76 10.67 -14.19
N ASP A 75 -3.53 10.61 -13.66
CA ASP A 75 -2.31 10.44 -14.44
C ASP A 75 -1.61 9.13 -14.02
N PRO A 76 -1.92 8.01 -14.71
CA PRO A 76 -1.31 6.72 -14.39
C PRO A 76 0.22 6.72 -14.55
N ALA A 77 0.80 7.66 -15.29
CA ALA A 77 2.24 7.78 -15.45
C ALA A 77 2.92 8.43 -14.25
N ALA A 78 2.22 9.29 -13.49
CA ALA A 78 2.79 9.96 -12.33
C ALA A 78 3.16 8.98 -11.21
N ARG A 79 4.34 9.16 -10.64
CA ARG A 79 4.85 8.38 -9.48
C ARG A 79 4.95 9.21 -8.23
N THR A 80 5.02 10.52 -8.39
CA THR A 80 5.21 11.47 -7.33
C THR A 80 4.24 12.62 -7.52
N GLN A 81 4.01 13.37 -6.48
CA GLN A 81 3.23 14.59 -6.53
C GLN A 81 3.80 15.60 -7.56
N ALA A 82 5.12 15.66 -7.70
CA ALA A 82 5.76 16.55 -8.68
C ALA A 82 5.49 16.16 -10.14
N GLU A 83 5.27 14.87 -10.41
CA GLU A 83 4.95 14.37 -11.76
C GLU A 83 3.48 14.52 -12.10
N THR A 84 2.59 14.67 -11.11
CA THR A 84 1.16 14.86 -11.31
C THR A 84 0.91 16.24 -11.91
N LYS A 85 0.20 16.28 -13.04
CA LYS A 85 -0.20 17.53 -13.70
C LYS A 85 -1.58 17.95 -13.19
N GLY A 86 -1.81 19.24 -13.05
CA GLY A 86 -3.09 19.80 -12.66
C GLY A 86 -3.05 20.58 -11.34
N ALA A 87 -4.20 21.05 -10.85
CA ALA A 87 -4.28 21.99 -9.75
C ALA A 87 -3.85 21.40 -8.40
N ALA A 88 -4.24 20.17 -8.08
CA ALA A 88 -3.99 19.57 -6.78
C ALA A 88 -2.75 18.68 -6.72
N ARG A 89 -2.32 18.10 -7.82
CA ARG A 89 -1.06 17.32 -7.94
C ARG A 89 -0.84 16.30 -6.84
N GLU A 90 -1.79 15.38 -6.68
CA GLU A 90 -1.75 14.35 -5.64
C GLU A 90 -1.33 12.99 -6.17
N THR A 91 -0.88 12.10 -5.28
CA THR A 91 -0.66 10.68 -5.59
C THR A 91 -1.30 9.84 -4.53
N HIS A 92 -1.93 8.75 -4.95
CA HIS A 92 -2.45 7.74 -4.05
C HIS A 92 -1.71 6.41 -4.22
N TRP A 93 -1.44 5.74 -3.10
CA TRP A 93 -0.69 4.50 -3.03
C TRP A 93 -1.51 3.41 -2.34
N TRP A 94 -1.48 2.21 -2.91
CA TRP A 94 -2.07 1.01 -2.33
C TRP A 94 -1.27 -0.24 -2.70
N ILE A 95 -1.68 -1.38 -2.21
CA ILE A 95 -1.06 -2.67 -2.51
C ILE A 95 -2.07 -3.57 -3.21
N LYS A 96 -1.65 -4.25 -4.27
CA LYS A 96 -2.38 -5.38 -4.87
C LYS A 96 -1.79 -6.68 -4.35
N GLY A 97 -2.66 -7.56 -3.86
CA GLY A 97 -2.30 -8.89 -3.39
C GLY A 97 -2.12 -9.90 -4.51
N PRO A 98 -1.66 -11.10 -4.18
CA PRO A 98 -1.56 -12.19 -5.14
C PRO A 98 -2.92 -12.79 -5.46
N LYS A 99 -3.06 -13.35 -6.69
CA LYS A 99 -4.19 -14.19 -7.10
C LYS A 99 -3.67 -15.37 -7.91
N ASN A 100 -4.02 -16.59 -7.51
CA ASN A 100 -3.64 -17.79 -8.20
C ASN A 100 -2.13 -17.89 -8.53
N GLY A 101 -1.25 -17.48 -7.59
CA GLY A 101 0.19 -17.46 -7.80
C GLY A 101 0.71 -16.36 -8.73
N ILE A 102 -0.15 -15.43 -9.14
CA ILE A 102 0.22 -14.24 -9.92
C ILE A 102 0.41 -13.08 -8.94
N ARG A 103 1.57 -12.43 -9.00
CA ARG A 103 1.88 -11.27 -8.17
C ARG A 103 1.03 -10.07 -8.59
N GLY A 104 0.38 -9.41 -7.63
CA GLY A 104 -0.44 -8.23 -7.88
C GLY A 104 -1.70 -8.49 -8.72
N GLY A 105 -2.09 -9.74 -8.88
CA GLY A 105 -3.26 -10.12 -9.68
C GLY A 105 -4.57 -10.19 -8.89
N GLY A 106 -4.54 -9.92 -7.59
CA GLY A 106 -5.66 -10.12 -6.67
C GLY A 106 -6.20 -8.86 -6.04
N ASP A 107 -6.66 -9.04 -4.80
CA ASP A 107 -7.40 -8.04 -4.04
C ASP A 107 -6.58 -6.76 -3.77
N ILE A 108 -7.31 -5.67 -3.60
CA ILE A 108 -6.79 -4.37 -3.23
C ILE A 108 -6.67 -4.30 -1.71
N PHE A 109 -5.50 -3.88 -1.23
CA PHE A 109 -5.20 -3.59 0.16
C PHE A 109 -4.85 -2.12 0.29
N ASP A 110 -5.87 -1.31 0.49
CA ASP A 110 -5.73 0.12 0.74
C ASP A 110 -5.89 0.41 2.24
N VAL A 111 -4.78 0.77 2.86
CA VAL A 111 -4.75 1.09 4.29
C VAL A 111 -5.47 2.41 4.57
N THR A 112 -5.37 3.35 3.65
CA THR A 112 -5.80 4.74 3.81
C THR A 112 -7.04 5.09 2.97
N ALA A 113 -7.84 4.10 2.58
CA ALA A 113 -9.04 4.31 1.76
C ALA A 113 -10.03 5.33 2.36
N ALA A 114 -10.09 5.44 3.69
CA ALA A 114 -11.02 6.33 4.38
C ALA A 114 -10.70 7.84 4.21
N GLN A 115 -9.52 8.18 3.69
CA GLN A 115 -9.18 9.58 3.37
C GLN A 115 -10.01 10.14 2.20
N TYR A 116 -10.68 9.26 1.43
CA TYR A 116 -11.52 9.68 0.32
C TYR A 116 -13.01 9.53 0.67
N PRO A 117 -13.82 10.56 0.44
CA PRO A 117 -15.27 10.49 0.63
C PRO A 117 -16.01 9.74 -0.50
N PHE A 118 -15.26 9.21 -1.49
CA PHE A 118 -15.77 8.50 -2.66
C PHE A 118 -15.01 7.19 -2.89
N ALA A 119 -15.54 6.31 -3.74
CA ALA A 119 -14.85 5.11 -4.16
C ALA A 119 -13.68 5.48 -5.09
N PHE A 120 -12.45 5.24 -4.63
CA PHE A 120 -11.26 5.53 -5.42
C PHE A 120 -11.17 4.57 -6.62
N PRO A 121 -10.91 5.07 -7.85
CA PRO A 121 -10.87 4.25 -9.06
C PRO A 121 -9.52 3.53 -9.20
N TYR A 122 -9.37 2.41 -8.53
CA TYR A 122 -8.14 1.63 -8.45
C TYR A 122 -7.64 1.07 -9.78
N GLU A 123 -8.51 1.01 -10.81
CA GLU A 123 -8.17 0.60 -12.17
C GLU A 123 -7.19 1.55 -12.85
N ASN A 124 -7.17 2.82 -12.45
CA ASN A 124 -6.24 3.82 -13.00
C ASN A 124 -4.82 3.72 -12.42
N GLY A 125 -4.60 2.80 -11.48
CA GLY A 125 -3.28 2.64 -10.89
C GLY A 125 -2.32 1.85 -11.75
N ARG A 126 -1.05 2.20 -11.66
CA ARG A 126 0.02 1.41 -12.27
C ARG A 126 0.93 0.77 -11.23
N HIS A 127 1.43 -0.39 -11.57
CA HIS A 127 2.41 -1.09 -10.76
C HIS A 127 3.75 -0.36 -10.72
N THR A 128 4.34 -0.27 -9.54
CA THR A 128 5.64 0.38 -9.34
C THR A 128 6.41 -0.28 -8.19
N GLY A 129 7.61 0.21 -7.90
CA GLY A 129 8.32 -0.05 -6.65
C GLY A 129 8.21 1.16 -5.73
N PHE A 130 8.36 0.96 -4.43
CA PHE A 130 8.62 2.08 -3.54
C PHE A 130 9.96 2.73 -3.87
N MET A 131 10.08 4.03 -3.59
CA MET A 131 11.20 4.87 -4.05
C MET A 131 12.57 4.51 -3.44
N GLN A 132 12.64 3.52 -2.55
CA GLN A 132 13.90 3.09 -1.94
C GLN A 132 14.61 2.04 -2.81
N PRO A 133 15.78 2.36 -3.39
CA PRO A 133 16.47 1.47 -4.34
C PRO A 133 16.97 0.17 -3.70
N GLN A 134 17.09 0.12 -2.38
CA GLN A 134 17.65 -1.03 -1.65
C GLN A 134 16.62 -2.06 -1.19
N GLN A 135 15.37 -1.97 -1.64
CA GLN A 135 14.28 -2.85 -1.18
C GLN A 135 14.11 -2.90 0.35
N LYS A 136 14.45 -1.81 1.02
CA LYS A 136 14.25 -1.60 2.46
C LYS A 136 13.12 -0.59 2.67
N PRO A 137 12.42 -0.66 3.82
CA PRO A 137 11.44 0.35 4.15
C PRO A 137 12.09 1.72 4.30
N SER A 138 11.37 2.76 3.90
CA SER A 138 11.77 4.13 4.20
C SER A 138 11.84 4.34 5.71
N ARG A 139 12.60 5.36 6.16
CA ARG A 139 12.69 5.68 7.60
C ARG A 139 11.31 5.91 8.22
N ARG A 140 10.38 6.55 7.51
CA ARG A 140 9.02 6.81 7.98
C ARG A 140 8.20 5.50 8.08
N ALA A 141 8.28 4.65 7.06
CA ALA A 141 7.62 3.34 7.09
C ALA A 141 8.19 2.45 8.19
N GLN A 142 9.51 2.50 8.46
CA GLN A 142 10.12 1.76 9.55
C GLN A 142 9.55 2.18 10.91
N VAL A 143 9.39 3.47 11.17
CA VAL A 143 8.77 3.97 12.40
C VAL A 143 7.35 3.42 12.58
N VAL A 144 6.54 3.40 11.51
CA VAL A 144 5.19 2.81 11.56
C VAL A 144 5.27 1.32 11.84
N MET A 145 6.16 0.60 11.16
CA MET A 145 6.34 -0.86 11.37
C MET A 145 6.74 -1.18 12.80
N ASP A 146 7.66 -0.43 13.40
CA ASP A 146 8.11 -0.64 14.78
C ASP A 146 6.96 -0.43 15.78
N ARG A 147 6.13 0.59 15.58
CA ARG A 147 4.92 0.83 16.37
C ARG A 147 3.90 -0.30 16.21
N VAL A 148 3.72 -0.83 15.00
CA VAL A 148 2.83 -1.97 14.74
C VAL A 148 3.35 -3.24 15.39
N VAL A 149 4.68 -3.47 15.37
CA VAL A 149 5.31 -4.59 16.08
C VAL A 149 5.05 -4.52 17.59
N GLN A 150 5.14 -3.33 18.18
CA GLN A 150 4.81 -3.12 19.59
C GLN A 150 3.35 -3.43 19.91
N LYS A 151 2.41 -3.09 19.01
CA LYS A 151 0.97 -3.31 19.22
C LYS A 151 0.54 -4.76 19.00
N LEU A 152 1.06 -5.43 18.00
CA LEU A 152 0.58 -6.75 17.54
C LEU A 152 1.51 -7.90 17.92
N GLY A 153 2.73 -7.61 18.34
CA GLY A 153 3.76 -8.58 18.68
C GLY A 153 4.52 -9.11 17.46
N ALA A 154 5.84 -9.19 17.59
CA ALA A 154 6.74 -9.64 16.51
C ALA A 154 6.42 -11.07 16.05
N ALA A 155 6.14 -11.98 16.96
CA ALA A 155 5.82 -13.38 16.65
C ALA A 155 4.53 -13.52 15.81
N ASN A 156 3.49 -12.76 16.16
CA ASN A 156 2.22 -12.76 15.43
C ASN A 156 2.38 -12.23 13.99
N LEU A 157 3.16 -11.16 13.83
CA LEU A 157 3.46 -10.59 12.52
C LEU A 157 4.35 -11.51 11.68
N ALA A 158 5.33 -12.18 12.29
CA ALA A 158 6.14 -13.19 11.63
C ALA A 158 5.29 -14.37 11.13
N ALA A 159 4.39 -14.88 11.97
CA ALA A 159 3.46 -15.96 11.60
C ALA A 159 2.53 -15.53 10.44
N TYR A 160 1.99 -14.32 10.49
CA TYR A 160 1.20 -13.77 9.38
C TYR A 160 2.01 -13.70 8.09
N ARG A 161 3.21 -13.13 8.13
CA ARG A 161 4.12 -13.02 6.98
C ARG A 161 4.48 -14.37 6.39
N HIS A 162 4.87 -15.33 7.22
CA HIS A 162 5.21 -16.67 6.77
C HIS A 162 4.05 -17.35 6.08
N LYS A 163 2.82 -17.21 6.61
CA LYS A 163 1.63 -17.72 5.96
C LYS A 163 1.42 -17.11 4.57
N GLN A 164 1.50 -15.78 4.44
CA GLN A 164 1.33 -15.11 3.15
C GLN A 164 2.34 -15.62 2.10
N ILE A 165 3.61 -15.76 2.50
CA ILE A 165 4.67 -16.28 1.62
C ILE A 165 4.38 -17.73 1.22
N ALA A 166 4.04 -18.59 2.19
CA ALA A 166 3.77 -20.00 1.93
C ALA A 166 2.57 -20.21 1.00
N ASP A 167 1.48 -19.47 1.23
CA ASP A 167 0.27 -19.54 0.40
C ASP A 167 0.57 -19.11 -1.04
N PHE A 168 1.33 -18.05 -1.22
CA PHE A 168 1.72 -17.59 -2.55
C PHE A 168 2.62 -18.61 -3.27
N GLN A 169 3.64 -19.14 -2.60
CA GLN A 169 4.53 -20.15 -3.17
C GLN A 169 3.78 -21.43 -3.56
N LYS A 170 2.84 -21.88 -2.71
CA LYS A 170 1.96 -23.02 -3.00
C LYS A 170 1.13 -22.78 -4.26
N ALA A 171 0.53 -21.60 -4.40
CA ALA A 171 -0.24 -21.24 -5.57
C ALA A 171 0.63 -21.16 -6.85
N GLN A 172 1.86 -20.64 -6.74
CA GLN A 172 2.81 -20.63 -7.86
C GLN A 172 3.18 -22.04 -8.34
N ARG A 173 3.45 -22.94 -7.41
CA ARG A 173 3.75 -24.36 -7.76
C ARG A 173 2.58 -25.01 -8.49
N LYS A 174 1.35 -24.81 -8.00
CA LYS A 174 0.13 -25.33 -8.66
C LYS A 174 0.01 -24.82 -10.10
N ASN A 175 0.24 -23.53 -10.32
CA ASN A 175 0.19 -22.93 -11.66
C ASN A 175 1.24 -23.48 -12.62
N ARG A 176 2.45 -23.76 -12.14
CA ARG A 176 3.50 -24.37 -12.98
C ARG A 176 3.13 -25.76 -13.44
N LEU A 177 2.56 -26.58 -12.56
CA LEU A 177 2.13 -27.94 -12.88
C LEU A 177 1.01 -27.98 -13.92
N HIS A 178 0.10 -26.98 -13.90
CA HIS A 178 -0.99 -26.91 -14.89
C HIS A 178 -0.55 -26.38 -16.26
N LYS A 179 0.63 -25.76 -16.37
CA LYS A 179 1.17 -25.23 -17.63
C LYS A 179 2.12 -26.21 -18.35
N GLN A 180 2.47 -27.35 -17.74
CA GLN A 180 3.23 -28.38 -18.42
C GLN A 180 2.28 -29.12 -19.38
N PRO A 181 2.61 -29.24 -20.71
CA PRO A 181 1.83 -30.01 -21.62
C PRO A 181 1.81 -31.47 -21.12
N ARG A 182 0.62 -32.08 -21.08
CA ARG A 182 0.51 -33.52 -20.88
C ARG A 182 1.12 -34.16 -22.14
N ILE A 183 2.28 -34.78 -21.99
CA ILE A 183 2.91 -35.64 -23.01
C ILE A 183 2.07 -36.89 -23.15
#